data_8e079c4479a332359eee5b36bcf79da2
#
_entry.id   8e079c4479a332359eee5b36bcf79da2
#
_cell.length_a   1.000
_cell.length_b   1.000
_cell.length_c   1.000
_cell.angle_alpha   90.00
_cell.angle_beta   90.00
_cell.angle_gamma   90.00
#
_symmetry.space_group_name_H-M   'P 1'
#
loop_
_entity.id
_entity.type
_entity.pdbx_description
1 polymer ?
#
loop_
_entity_poly.entity_id
_entity_poly.type
_entity_poly.pdbx_seq_one_letter_code
_entity_poly.pdbx_strand_id
1 'polypeptide(L)'
;MNRGRGSCLRARALAAMALGFSAVGLPGCALLGEPEPTIITAGEAWTHLPDVPFVVSGEDAVGAMLELAGVGARDVVYDLGCGDGRIVIAAAARYGARGVGIDMDPYPLGMARAAALRAGVADRVRFIRGDLFEADLRGATVVTLYLSPEVNQRLLPKLLSELPAGARIVSHRFDMGKAWAPQKTVRRGDATIYLWTVP
;
A
#
# COMPACT_ATOMS: atom_id res chain seq x y z
N MET A 1 -32.60 32.53 -58.98
CA MET A 1 -32.65 31.60 -60.14
C MET A 1 -32.10 30.29 -59.72
N ASN A 2 -32.89 29.23 -59.96
CA ASN A 2 -32.67 27.76 -59.99
C ASN A 2 -32.38 27.06 -58.63
N ARG A 3 -33.35 26.41 -58.03
CA ARG A 3 -34.19 25.20 -58.32
C ARG A 3 -33.35 23.91 -58.40
N GLY A 4 -33.72 22.93 -57.59
CA GLY A 4 -33.62 21.49 -57.78
C GLY A 4 -33.42 20.75 -56.44
N ARG A 5 -34.51 20.31 -55.76
CA ARG A 5 -35.19 18.99 -55.85
C ARG A 5 -34.14 17.86 -55.77
N GLY A 6 -34.09 16.98 -54.81
CA GLY A 6 -35.08 16.12 -54.18
C GLY A 6 -34.59 14.73 -54.35
N SER A 7 -34.59 13.93 -53.32
CA SER A 7 -35.24 12.61 -53.37
C SER A 7 -34.90 11.74 -52.16
N CYS A 8 -35.95 11.30 -51.60
CA CYS A 8 -36.12 10.23 -50.62
C CYS A 8 -35.85 8.91 -51.31
N LEU A 9 -35.08 8.00 -50.72
CA LEU A 9 -35.16 6.53 -50.99
C LEU A 9 -34.66 5.74 -49.76
N ARG A 10 -35.66 5.21 -49.08
CA ARG A 10 -35.93 3.77 -48.84
C ARG A 10 -34.92 2.97 -48.01
N ALA A 11 -35.41 2.65 -46.85
CA ALA A 11 -35.00 1.55 -46.00
C ALA A 11 -34.89 0.23 -46.77
N ARG A 12 -33.82 -0.51 -46.56
CA ARG A 12 -33.76 -1.94 -46.83
C ARG A 12 -33.22 -2.63 -45.56
N ALA A 13 -34.13 -3.34 -44.93
CA ALA A 13 -33.83 -4.39 -43.97
C ALA A 13 -33.00 -5.49 -44.63
N LEU A 14 -31.92 -5.91 -44.02
CA LEU A 14 -31.24 -7.15 -44.35
C LEU A 14 -31.12 -8.00 -43.10
N ALA A 15 -31.61 -9.21 -43.26
CA ALA A 15 -31.83 -10.24 -42.29
C ALA A 15 -30.51 -10.71 -41.62
N ALA A 16 -30.64 -11.04 -40.34
CA ALA A 16 -29.64 -11.72 -39.56
C ALA A 16 -29.42 -13.15 -40.06
N MET A 17 -28.16 -13.49 -40.33
CA MET A 17 -27.70 -14.88 -40.37
C MET A 17 -26.91 -15.15 -39.09
N ALA A 18 -27.52 -15.94 -38.21
CA ALA A 18 -26.88 -16.49 -37.02
C ALA A 18 -25.89 -17.58 -37.46
N LEU A 19 -24.61 -17.34 -37.34
CA LEU A 19 -23.58 -18.37 -37.38
C LEU A 19 -23.21 -18.72 -35.95
N GLY A 20 -23.58 -19.95 -35.57
CA GLY A 20 -23.21 -20.55 -34.28
C GLY A 20 -21.70 -20.72 -34.19
N PHE A 21 -21.10 -20.06 -33.19
CA PHE A 21 -19.75 -20.36 -32.73
C PHE A 21 -19.85 -21.30 -31.53
N SER A 22 -19.48 -22.57 -31.76
CA SER A 22 -19.22 -23.54 -30.71
C SER A 22 -18.06 -23.05 -29.87
N ALA A 23 -18.33 -22.71 -28.61
CA ALA A 23 -17.32 -22.43 -27.62
C ALA A 23 -16.60 -23.74 -27.22
N VAL A 24 -15.38 -23.92 -27.70
CA VAL A 24 -14.44 -24.90 -27.16
C VAL A 24 -13.97 -24.37 -25.83
N GLY A 25 -14.40 -25.03 -24.75
CA GLY A 25 -13.98 -24.71 -23.39
C GLY A 25 -12.49 -24.95 -23.20
N LEU A 26 -11.75 -23.90 -22.86
CA LEU A 26 -10.41 -24.00 -22.28
C LEU A 26 -10.55 -24.20 -20.76
N PRO A 27 -9.79 -25.12 -20.14
CA PRO A 27 -9.86 -25.35 -18.71
C PRO A 27 -9.23 -24.21 -17.92
N GLY A 28 -10.02 -23.65 -17.03
CA GLY A 28 -9.72 -23.02 -15.77
C GLY A 28 -8.37 -22.37 -15.52
N CYS A 29 -8.27 -21.04 -15.79
CA CYS A 29 -7.53 -20.17 -14.90
C CYS A 29 -8.49 -19.79 -13.78
N ALA A 30 -8.27 -20.33 -12.58
CA ALA A 30 -8.92 -19.84 -11.37
C ALA A 30 -8.39 -18.42 -11.12
N LEU A 31 -9.14 -17.42 -11.59
CA LEU A 31 -8.99 -16.05 -11.13
C LEU A 31 -9.28 -16.07 -9.63
N LEU A 32 -8.21 -15.90 -8.84
CA LEU A 32 -8.34 -15.55 -7.44
C LEU A 32 -9.20 -14.28 -7.41
N GLY A 33 -10.45 -14.43 -6.98
CA GLY A 33 -11.38 -13.32 -6.87
C GLY A 33 -10.76 -12.22 -6.05
N GLU A 34 -10.58 -11.06 -6.66
CA GLU A 34 -10.28 -9.84 -5.95
C GLU A 34 -11.38 -9.66 -4.91
N PRO A 35 -11.05 -9.43 -3.61
CA PRO A 35 -12.07 -9.13 -2.63
C PRO A 35 -12.77 -7.84 -3.07
N GLU A 36 -14.07 -7.92 -3.31
CA GLU A 36 -14.93 -6.77 -3.62
C GLU A 36 -14.66 -5.64 -2.60
N PRO A 37 -14.58 -4.37 -3.04
CA PRO A 37 -14.41 -3.26 -2.13
C PRO A 37 -15.60 -3.23 -1.18
N THR A 38 -15.36 -3.55 0.09
CA THR A 38 -16.39 -3.44 1.14
C THR A 38 -16.80 -1.97 1.24
N ILE A 39 -18.01 -1.65 0.79
CA ILE A 39 -18.62 -0.34 0.99
C ILE A 39 -18.89 -0.23 2.50
N ILE A 40 -18.10 0.60 3.18
CA ILE A 40 -18.30 0.88 4.60
C ILE A 40 -19.54 1.76 4.70
N THR A 41 -20.64 1.18 5.19
CA THR A 41 -21.85 1.94 5.56
C THR A 41 -21.51 2.84 6.75
N ALA A 42 -21.93 4.10 6.66
CA ALA A 42 -21.80 5.08 7.73
C ALA A 42 -22.59 4.59 8.99
N GLY A 43 -21.92 3.91 9.91
CA GLY A 43 -22.57 3.33 11.11
C GLY A 43 -21.65 2.48 11.95
N GLU A 44 -20.48 2.08 11.49
CA GLU A 44 -19.51 1.39 12.35
C GLU A 44 -18.80 2.42 13.23
N ALA A 45 -19.33 2.57 14.45
CA ALA A 45 -18.70 3.37 15.48
C ALA A 45 -17.29 2.83 15.76
N TRP A 46 -16.30 3.70 15.78
CA TRP A 46 -14.93 3.40 16.17
C TRP A 46 -14.93 2.86 17.61
N THR A 47 -14.70 1.58 17.79
CA THR A 47 -14.60 0.96 19.12
C THR A 47 -13.25 1.20 19.78
N HIS A 48 -12.24 1.63 19.01
CA HIS A 48 -10.90 1.96 19.50
C HIS A 48 -10.39 3.24 18.85
N LEU A 49 -9.90 4.17 19.67
CA LEU A 49 -9.12 5.30 19.18
C LEU A 49 -7.74 4.80 18.74
N PRO A 50 -7.15 5.35 17.67
CA PRO A 50 -5.80 4.98 17.27
C PRO A 50 -4.81 5.30 18.39
N ASP A 51 -3.89 4.37 18.67
CA ASP A 51 -2.84 4.53 19.70
C ASP A 51 -1.86 5.69 19.36
N VAL A 52 -1.89 6.17 18.12
CA VAL A 52 -1.00 7.24 17.63
C VAL A 52 -1.80 8.21 16.76
N PRO A 53 -1.66 9.54 16.96
CA PRO A 53 -2.29 10.54 16.10
C PRO A 53 -1.72 10.45 14.67
N PHE A 54 -2.54 10.81 13.67
CA PHE A 54 -2.08 10.91 12.29
C PHE A 54 -1.06 12.05 12.14
N VAL A 55 0.22 11.69 12.09
CA VAL A 55 1.35 12.60 11.83
C VAL A 55 2.16 12.04 10.66
N VAL A 56 2.43 12.87 9.67
CA VAL A 56 3.10 12.43 8.46
C VAL A 56 4.61 12.65 8.50
N SER A 57 5.38 11.69 8.02
CA SER A 57 6.81 11.88 7.77
C SER A 57 7.02 12.85 6.60
N GLY A 58 7.91 13.84 6.77
CA GLY A 58 8.33 14.71 5.66
C GLY A 58 9.06 13.92 4.57
N GLU A 59 9.17 14.50 3.36
CA GLU A 59 9.81 13.82 2.21
C GLU A 59 11.27 13.45 2.48
N ASP A 60 12.02 14.30 3.19
CA ASP A 60 13.40 14.02 3.58
C ASP A 60 13.51 12.81 4.51
N ALA A 61 12.57 12.70 5.47
CA ALA A 61 12.51 11.55 6.36
C ALA A 61 12.17 10.27 5.60
N VAL A 62 11.18 10.31 4.69
CA VAL A 62 10.81 9.18 3.84
C VAL A 62 12.01 8.73 2.99
N GLY A 63 12.69 9.67 2.34
CA GLY A 63 13.91 9.37 1.56
C GLY A 63 14.98 8.71 2.44
N ALA A 64 15.28 9.31 3.60
CA ALA A 64 16.29 8.79 4.53
C ALA A 64 15.94 7.39 5.07
N MET A 65 14.67 7.10 5.35
CA MET A 65 14.22 5.77 5.78
C MET A 65 14.49 4.71 4.69
N LEU A 66 14.07 4.98 3.46
CA LEU A 66 14.20 4.04 2.35
C LEU A 66 15.67 3.83 1.93
N GLU A 67 16.48 4.91 1.93
CA GLU A 67 17.93 4.86 1.68
C GLU A 67 18.65 4.06 2.78
N LEU A 68 18.36 4.34 4.06
CA LEU A 68 19.00 3.67 5.20
C LEU A 68 18.69 2.19 5.23
N ALA A 69 17.44 1.82 4.90
CA ALA A 69 17.03 0.43 4.73
C ALA A 69 17.64 -0.24 3.48
N GLY A 70 18.22 0.52 2.55
CA GLY A 70 18.73 -0.01 1.29
C GLY A 70 17.63 -0.65 0.44
N VAL A 71 16.46 0.00 0.38
CA VAL A 71 15.30 -0.53 -0.37
C VAL A 71 15.64 -0.68 -1.85
N GLY A 72 15.23 -1.80 -2.44
CA GLY A 72 15.41 -2.09 -3.86
C GLY A 72 14.21 -2.82 -4.47
N ALA A 73 14.27 -3.08 -5.78
CA ALA A 73 13.14 -3.62 -6.54
C ALA A 73 12.65 -5.01 -6.11
N ARG A 74 13.45 -5.76 -5.35
CA ARG A 74 13.08 -7.07 -4.82
C ARG A 74 12.41 -7.02 -3.45
N ASP A 75 12.40 -5.84 -2.83
CA ASP A 75 11.85 -5.68 -1.49
C ASP A 75 10.33 -5.62 -1.48
N VAL A 76 9.78 -6.03 -0.34
CA VAL A 76 8.40 -5.84 0.05
C VAL A 76 8.40 -4.98 1.33
N VAL A 77 8.03 -3.71 1.16
CA VAL A 77 8.03 -2.73 2.25
C VAL A 77 6.67 -2.73 2.92
N TYR A 78 6.63 -3.03 4.21
CA TYR A 78 5.44 -2.91 5.05
C TYR A 78 5.52 -1.64 5.88
N ASP A 79 4.49 -0.80 5.80
CA ASP A 79 4.39 0.44 6.56
C ASP A 79 3.25 0.32 7.58
N LEU A 80 3.61 0.27 8.86
CA LEU A 80 2.67 0.07 9.97
C LEU A 80 2.22 1.42 10.52
N GLY A 81 0.92 1.73 10.35
CA GLY A 81 0.38 3.06 10.54
C GLY A 81 0.67 3.93 9.32
N CYS A 82 0.33 3.43 8.13
CA CYS A 82 0.80 4.00 6.86
C CYS A 82 0.16 5.35 6.49
N GLY A 83 -0.93 5.74 7.14
CA GLY A 83 -1.63 6.97 6.84
C GLY A 83 -1.97 7.12 5.37
N ASP A 84 -1.47 8.18 4.74
CA ASP A 84 -1.66 8.48 3.31
C ASP A 84 -0.78 7.65 2.36
N GLY A 85 -0.05 6.67 2.88
CA GLY A 85 0.72 5.69 2.11
C GLY A 85 2.01 6.22 1.48
N ARG A 86 2.45 7.43 1.82
CA ARG A 86 3.59 8.11 1.19
C ARG A 86 4.86 7.29 1.17
N ILE A 87 5.15 6.51 2.22
CA ILE A 87 6.38 5.70 2.31
C ILE A 87 6.34 4.55 1.30
N VAL A 88 5.27 3.76 1.29
CA VAL A 88 5.16 2.62 0.35
C VAL A 88 5.01 3.08 -1.09
N ILE A 89 4.35 4.23 -1.35
CA ILE A 89 4.27 4.84 -2.67
C ILE A 89 5.67 5.29 -3.13
N ALA A 90 6.45 5.95 -2.27
CA ALA A 90 7.81 6.34 -2.58
C ALA A 90 8.73 5.13 -2.81
N ALA A 91 8.59 4.06 -2.01
CA ALA A 91 9.31 2.80 -2.20
C ALA A 91 9.03 2.19 -3.58
N ALA A 92 7.77 2.17 -4.00
CA ALA A 92 7.38 1.64 -5.30
C ALA A 92 7.86 2.55 -6.46
N ALA A 93 7.65 3.86 -6.35
CA ALA A 93 7.94 4.80 -7.43
C ALA A 93 9.45 5.00 -7.67
N ARG A 94 10.24 5.09 -6.57
CA ARG A 94 11.67 5.43 -6.66
C ARG A 94 12.57 4.19 -6.77
N TYR A 95 12.17 3.08 -6.16
CA TYR A 95 13.02 1.88 -6.04
C TYR A 95 12.42 0.64 -6.72
N GLY A 96 11.20 0.73 -7.25
CA GLY A 96 10.51 -0.39 -7.89
C GLY A 96 10.08 -1.50 -6.91
N ALA A 97 10.12 -1.25 -5.61
CA ALA A 97 9.70 -2.17 -4.56
C ALA A 97 8.19 -2.44 -4.62
N ARG A 98 7.74 -3.50 -3.96
CA ARG A 98 6.33 -3.69 -3.60
C ARG A 98 6.06 -3.07 -2.24
N GLY A 99 4.84 -2.59 -2.01
CA GLY A 99 4.48 -1.97 -0.75
C GLY A 99 3.16 -2.48 -0.18
N VAL A 100 3.10 -2.61 1.15
CA VAL A 100 1.88 -2.90 1.89
C VAL A 100 1.74 -1.88 2.99
N GLY A 101 0.73 -1.03 2.90
CA GLY A 101 0.40 -0.06 3.94
C GLY A 101 -0.75 -0.59 4.80
N ILE A 102 -0.60 -0.52 6.11
CA ILE A 102 -1.60 -0.96 7.08
C ILE A 102 -1.97 0.22 7.96
N ASP A 103 -3.26 0.51 8.05
CA ASP A 103 -3.79 1.57 8.92
C ASP A 103 -5.21 1.22 9.38
N MET A 104 -5.59 1.68 10.56
CA MET A 104 -6.94 1.50 11.09
C MET A 104 -7.92 2.49 10.47
N ASP A 105 -7.45 3.69 10.12
CA ASP A 105 -8.29 4.78 9.63
C ASP A 105 -8.57 4.63 8.13
N PRO A 106 -9.83 4.44 7.72
CA PRO A 106 -10.19 4.33 6.31
C PRO A 106 -10.00 5.64 5.53
N TYR A 107 -10.02 6.80 6.20
CA TYR A 107 -9.92 8.08 5.53
C TYR A 107 -8.55 8.29 4.87
N PRO A 108 -7.42 8.23 5.61
CA PRO A 108 -6.10 8.31 4.98
C PRO A 108 -5.83 7.17 3.99
N LEU A 109 -6.37 5.95 4.23
CA LEU A 109 -6.25 4.85 3.25
C LEU A 109 -6.94 5.16 1.91
N GLY A 110 -8.05 5.90 1.92
CA GLY A 110 -8.67 6.42 0.70
C GLY A 110 -7.76 7.38 -0.05
N MET A 111 -7.09 8.28 0.67
CA MET A 111 -6.09 9.19 0.11
C MET A 111 -4.88 8.45 -0.45
N ALA A 112 -4.40 7.42 0.25
CA ALA A 112 -3.29 6.57 -0.17
C ALA A 112 -3.57 5.86 -1.50
N ARG A 113 -4.76 5.26 -1.66
CA ARG A 113 -5.16 4.61 -2.93
C ARG A 113 -5.19 5.61 -4.09
N ALA A 114 -5.78 6.78 -3.87
CA ALA A 114 -5.80 7.83 -4.88
C ALA A 114 -4.40 8.36 -5.22
N ALA A 115 -3.51 8.48 -4.22
CA ALA A 115 -2.12 8.89 -4.43
C ALA A 115 -1.33 7.85 -5.22
N ALA A 116 -1.50 6.54 -4.94
CA ALA A 116 -0.86 5.46 -5.67
C ALA A 116 -1.28 5.43 -7.15
N LEU A 117 -2.57 5.66 -7.44
CA LEU A 117 -3.05 5.78 -8.81
C LEU A 117 -2.40 6.96 -9.53
N ARG A 118 -2.36 8.14 -8.90
CA ARG A 118 -1.71 9.33 -9.49
C ARG A 118 -0.21 9.13 -9.72
N ALA A 119 0.46 8.37 -8.84
CA ALA A 119 1.88 8.04 -8.98
C ALA A 119 2.17 6.91 -9.98
N GLY A 120 1.14 6.25 -10.53
CA GLY A 120 1.28 5.15 -11.48
C GLY A 120 1.86 3.88 -10.86
N VAL A 121 1.66 3.65 -9.55
CA VAL A 121 2.20 2.49 -8.81
C VAL A 121 1.13 1.67 -8.10
N ALA A 122 -0.14 1.84 -8.47
CA ALA A 122 -1.26 1.16 -7.84
C ALA A 122 -1.18 -0.38 -7.96
N ASP A 123 -0.51 -0.89 -8.97
CA ASP A 123 -0.23 -2.32 -9.19
C ASP A 123 0.88 -2.88 -8.28
N ARG A 124 1.67 -2.01 -7.64
CA ARG A 124 2.80 -2.36 -6.77
C ARG A 124 2.52 -2.18 -5.30
N VAL A 125 1.47 -1.44 -4.94
CA VAL A 125 1.14 -1.14 -3.54
C VAL A 125 -0.25 -1.63 -3.16
N ARG A 126 -0.37 -2.13 -1.94
CA ARG A 126 -1.63 -2.59 -1.36
C ARG A 126 -1.88 -1.85 -0.05
N PHE A 127 -3.13 -1.42 0.18
CA PHE A 127 -3.53 -0.76 1.41
C PHE A 127 -4.59 -1.60 2.13
N ILE A 128 -4.30 -1.96 3.36
CA ILE A 128 -5.12 -2.83 4.22
C ILE A 128 -5.64 -2.01 5.39
N ARG A 129 -6.97 -2.02 5.59
CA ARG A 129 -7.55 -1.51 6.82
C ARG A 129 -7.43 -2.60 7.88
N GLY A 130 -6.75 -2.30 8.98
CA GLY A 130 -6.58 -3.27 10.07
C GLY A 130 -5.70 -2.76 11.19
N ASP A 131 -5.71 -3.53 12.28
CA ASP A 131 -4.80 -3.32 13.40
C ASP A 131 -3.39 -3.81 13.02
N LEU A 132 -2.40 -2.96 13.20
CA LEU A 132 -1.00 -3.29 12.96
C LEU A 132 -0.48 -4.44 13.85
N PHE A 133 -1.11 -4.65 15.03
CA PHE A 133 -0.77 -5.77 15.91
C PHE A 133 -1.31 -7.11 15.40
N GLU A 134 -2.38 -7.10 14.59
CA GLU A 134 -3.01 -8.30 14.00
C GLU A 134 -2.49 -8.61 12.58
N ALA A 135 -1.77 -7.68 11.98
CA ALA A 135 -1.27 -7.84 10.61
C ALA A 135 -0.24 -8.96 10.48
N ASP A 136 -0.30 -9.76 9.43
CA ASP A 136 0.72 -10.77 9.10
C ASP A 136 1.95 -10.09 8.47
N LEU A 137 3.12 -10.17 9.13
CA LEU A 137 4.36 -9.54 8.70
C LEU A 137 5.33 -10.49 7.98
N ARG A 138 5.00 -11.79 7.84
CA ARG A 138 5.92 -12.81 7.32
C ARG A 138 6.39 -12.56 5.88
N GLY A 139 5.64 -11.77 5.12
CA GLY A 139 6.01 -11.39 3.75
C GLY A 139 6.88 -10.15 3.64
N ALA A 140 7.18 -9.45 4.73
CA ALA A 140 7.94 -8.21 4.70
C ALA A 140 9.45 -8.47 4.65
N THR A 141 10.16 -7.72 3.81
CA THR A 141 11.63 -7.64 3.82
C THR A 141 12.12 -6.34 4.46
N VAL A 142 11.25 -5.33 4.48
CA VAL A 142 11.47 -4.06 5.16
C VAL A 142 10.20 -3.66 5.89
N VAL A 143 10.32 -3.21 7.13
CA VAL A 143 9.22 -2.61 7.91
C VAL A 143 9.58 -1.16 8.21
N THR A 144 8.62 -0.27 7.99
CA THR A 144 8.74 1.16 8.31
C THR A 144 7.78 1.54 9.43
N LEU A 145 8.26 2.37 10.35
CA LEU A 145 7.54 2.79 11.55
C LEU A 145 7.65 4.30 11.75
N TYR A 146 6.53 4.95 12.03
CA TYR A 146 6.51 6.28 12.63
C TYR A 146 5.43 6.32 13.72
N LEU A 147 5.68 5.60 14.78
CA LEU A 147 4.75 5.33 15.88
C LEU A 147 5.32 5.87 17.19
N SER A 148 4.56 5.76 18.32
CA SER A 148 5.08 6.14 19.62
C SER A 148 6.12 5.14 20.16
N PRO A 149 6.97 5.53 21.13
CA PRO A 149 7.91 4.60 21.78
C PRO A 149 7.22 3.38 22.39
N GLU A 150 6.04 3.58 22.98
CA GLU A 150 5.25 2.52 23.62
C GLU A 150 4.74 1.51 22.60
N VAL A 151 4.25 1.99 21.46
CA VAL A 151 3.78 1.14 20.37
C VAL A 151 4.93 0.36 19.75
N ASN A 152 6.09 1.00 19.52
CA ASN A 152 7.28 0.32 19.01
C ASN A 152 7.72 -0.84 19.95
N GLN A 153 7.72 -0.60 21.27
CA GLN A 153 8.06 -1.63 22.25
C GLN A 153 7.04 -2.78 22.29
N ARG A 154 5.75 -2.47 22.17
CA ARG A 154 4.68 -3.50 22.09
C ARG A 154 4.79 -4.33 20.80
N LEU A 155 5.21 -3.73 19.69
CA LEU A 155 5.41 -4.42 18.41
C LEU A 155 6.64 -5.32 18.41
N LEU A 156 7.65 -5.04 19.21
CA LEU A 156 8.94 -5.72 19.17
C LEU A 156 8.85 -7.26 19.19
N PRO A 157 8.08 -7.92 20.08
CA PRO A 157 7.94 -9.37 20.05
C PRO A 157 7.40 -9.91 18.73
N LYS A 158 6.41 -9.22 18.14
CA LYS A 158 5.81 -9.57 16.85
C LYS A 158 6.82 -9.41 15.71
N LEU A 159 7.54 -8.29 15.66
CA LEU A 159 8.58 -8.05 14.66
C LEU A 159 9.64 -9.14 14.68
N LEU A 160 10.09 -9.56 15.87
CA LEU A 160 11.12 -10.60 16.03
C LEU A 160 10.61 -12.01 15.71
N SER A 161 9.31 -12.29 15.91
CA SER A 161 8.75 -13.62 15.68
C SER A 161 8.25 -13.87 14.27
N GLU A 162 7.82 -12.83 13.57
CA GLU A 162 7.20 -12.98 12.25
C GLU A 162 8.10 -12.57 11.09
N LEU A 163 9.02 -11.63 11.30
CA LEU A 163 9.90 -11.18 10.22
C LEU A 163 11.00 -12.22 9.94
N PRO A 164 11.34 -12.47 8.68
CA PRO A 164 12.44 -13.35 8.33
C PRO A 164 13.79 -12.78 8.79
N ALA A 165 14.74 -13.66 9.07
CA ALA A 165 16.12 -13.25 9.32
C ALA A 165 16.66 -12.38 8.17
N GLY A 166 17.36 -11.31 8.52
CA GLY A 166 17.84 -10.32 7.55
C GLY A 166 16.81 -9.26 7.15
N ALA A 167 15.54 -9.34 7.59
CA ALA A 167 14.58 -8.26 7.40
C ALA A 167 15.06 -6.99 8.11
N ARG A 168 14.79 -5.84 7.50
CA ARG A 168 15.24 -4.54 8.00
C ARG A 168 14.05 -3.77 8.55
N ILE A 169 14.24 -3.15 9.70
CA ILE A 169 13.25 -2.30 10.35
C ILE A 169 13.84 -0.90 10.41
N VAL A 170 13.09 0.09 9.91
CA VAL A 170 13.45 1.49 10.04
C VAL A 170 12.37 2.25 10.77
N SER A 171 12.75 3.05 11.75
CA SER A 171 11.82 3.87 12.52
C SER A 171 12.21 5.34 12.46
N HIS A 172 11.22 6.18 12.21
CA HIS A 172 11.36 7.63 12.25
C HIS A 172 11.12 8.11 13.70
N ARG A 173 12.06 8.92 14.20
CA ARG A 173 12.01 9.66 15.46
C ARG A 173 12.11 8.80 16.73
N PHE A 174 11.52 7.64 16.79
CA PHE A 174 11.43 6.81 17.99
C PHE A 174 12.11 5.46 17.78
N ASP A 175 12.93 5.07 18.76
CA ASP A 175 13.61 3.77 18.75
C ASP A 175 12.82 2.68 19.50
N MET A 176 13.45 1.51 19.72
CA MET A 176 12.90 0.38 20.49
C MET A 176 13.29 0.44 21.97
N GLY A 177 13.82 1.58 22.44
CA GLY A 177 14.28 1.77 23.80
C GLY A 177 15.44 0.84 24.18
N LYS A 178 15.48 0.47 25.46
CA LYS A 178 16.55 -0.40 26.00
C LYS A 178 16.43 -1.85 25.53
N ALA A 179 15.26 -2.23 24.98
CA ALA A 179 14.99 -3.62 24.60
C ALA A 179 15.80 -4.07 23.36
N TRP A 180 16.06 -3.14 22.43
CA TRP A 180 16.82 -3.43 21.23
C TRP A 180 17.49 -2.17 20.68
N ALA A 181 18.80 -2.05 20.90
CA ALA A 181 19.58 -0.93 20.42
C ALA A 181 19.66 -0.93 18.88
N PRO A 182 19.51 0.24 18.21
CA PRO A 182 19.63 0.31 16.75
C PRO A 182 21.07 0.03 16.30
N GLN A 183 21.21 -0.67 15.18
CA GLN A 183 22.50 -0.91 14.53
C GLN A 183 23.05 0.36 13.89
N LYS A 184 22.16 1.23 13.41
CA LYS A 184 22.54 2.49 12.77
C LYS A 184 21.51 3.57 13.07
N THR A 185 22.01 4.77 13.28
CA THR A 185 21.18 5.98 13.46
C THR A 185 21.68 7.04 12.50
N VAL A 186 20.77 7.67 11.77
CA VAL A 186 21.06 8.77 10.83
C VAL A 186 20.16 9.94 11.14
N ARG A 187 20.73 11.15 11.04
CA ARG A 187 19.95 12.39 11.10
C ARG A 187 19.90 13.04 9.72
N ARG A 188 18.71 13.49 9.33
CA ARG A 188 18.49 14.23 8.09
C ARG A 188 17.53 15.38 8.39
N GLY A 189 18.06 16.61 8.42
CA GLY A 189 17.33 17.75 8.92
C GLY A 189 16.94 17.54 10.40
N ASP A 190 15.67 17.67 10.72
CA ASP A 190 15.07 17.41 12.03
C ASP A 190 14.69 15.93 12.27
N ALA A 191 14.75 15.11 11.21
CA ALA A 191 14.42 13.69 11.29
C ALA A 191 15.59 12.87 11.84
N THR A 192 15.32 12.01 12.83
CA THR A 192 16.22 10.95 13.27
C THR A 192 15.66 9.62 12.85
N ILE A 193 16.45 8.83 12.12
CA ILE A 193 16.05 7.53 11.58
C ILE A 193 16.93 6.44 12.19
N TYR A 194 16.30 5.41 12.67
CA TYR A 194 16.94 4.25 13.29
C TYR A 194 16.77 3.02 12.41
N LEU A 195 17.78 2.14 12.39
CA LEU A 195 17.79 0.89 11.63
C LEU A 195 18.12 -0.29 12.53
N TRP A 196 17.37 -1.36 12.36
CA TRP A 196 17.65 -2.71 12.88
C TRP A 196 17.59 -3.72 11.74
N THR A 197 18.33 -4.83 11.91
CA THR A 197 18.20 -6.02 11.06
C THR A 197 17.83 -7.19 11.96
N VAL A 198 16.81 -7.93 11.59
CA VAL A 198 16.37 -9.13 12.32
C VAL A 198 17.47 -10.17 12.26
N PRO A 199 17.87 -10.76 13.40
CA PRO A 199 18.95 -11.74 13.48
C PRO A 199 18.66 -13.05 12.73
#